data_32a014e370ab651323e30ecb7cb8377c
#
_entry.id   32a014e370ab651323e30ecb7cb8377c
#
_cell.length_a   1.000
_cell.length_b   1.000
_cell.length_c   1.000
_cell.angle_alpha   90.00
_cell.angle_beta   90.00
_cell.angle_gamma   90.00
#
_symmetry.space_group_name_H-M   'P 1'
#
loop_
_entity.id
_entity.type
_entity.pdbx_description
1 polymer ?
#
loop_
_entity_poly.entity_id
_entity_poly.type
_entity_poly.pdbx_seq_one_letter_code
_entity_poly.pdbx_strand_id
1 'polypeptide(L)'
;MILTGETKEDFETWLHSNDVLIKDGIYDDTYLIDVFDELPLNLQYASIIEWFDSVGICIDRDCINMEMVITDFRDINKEQFIIDCGLEEPFPEWWKKAIKKANEIYNSK
;
A
#
# COMPACT_ATOMS: atom_id res chain seq x y z
N MET A 1 -10.27 2.53 5.22
CA MET A 1 -8.87 2.24 4.87
C MET A 1 -8.56 0.76 5.08
N ILE A 2 -7.78 0.18 4.17
CA ILE A 2 -7.42 -1.25 4.23
C ILE A 2 -6.38 -1.57 5.33
N LEU A 3 -5.55 -0.60 5.70
CA LEU A 3 -4.52 -0.79 6.72
C LEU A 3 -5.09 -0.82 8.14
N THR A 4 -4.42 -1.56 9.03
CA THR A 4 -4.83 -1.71 10.43
C THR A 4 -3.63 -1.62 11.36
N GLY A 5 -3.89 -1.41 12.65
CA GLY A 5 -2.87 -1.45 13.70
C GLY A 5 -1.79 -0.38 13.52
N GLU A 6 -0.57 -0.74 13.87
CA GLU A 6 0.58 0.15 13.79
C GLU A 6 0.84 0.61 12.35
N THR A 7 0.60 -0.27 11.37
CA THR A 7 0.73 0.07 9.95
C THR A 7 -0.13 1.27 9.58
N LYS A 8 -1.39 1.25 10.01
CA LYS A 8 -2.32 2.35 9.74
C LYS A 8 -1.85 3.64 10.40
N GLU A 9 -1.45 3.58 11.65
CA GLU A 9 -0.97 4.75 12.40
C GLU A 9 0.25 5.37 11.76
N ASP A 10 1.22 4.56 11.38
CA ASP A 10 2.46 5.04 10.77
C ASP A 10 2.22 5.60 9.37
N PHE A 11 1.33 4.99 8.61
CA PHE A 11 0.95 5.50 7.30
C PHE A 11 0.25 6.86 7.41
N GLU A 12 -0.68 7.01 8.34
CA GLU A 12 -1.39 8.27 8.55
C GLU A 12 -0.43 9.37 9.00
N THR A 13 0.53 9.03 9.85
CA THR A 13 1.58 9.97 10.27
C THR A 13 2.42 10.43 9.07
N TRP A 14 2.76 9.51 8.18
CA TRP A 14 3.50 9.84 6.97
C TRP A 14 2.70 10.76 6.05
N LEU A 15 1.42 10.49 5.85
CA LEU A 15 0.55 11.36 5.04
C LEU A 15 0.51 12.79 5.61
N HIS A 16 0.36 12.88 6.93
CA HIS A 16 0.28 14.17 7.62
C HIS A 16 1.61 14.92 7.53
N SER A 17 2.71 14.22 7.76
CA SER A 17 4.06 14.83 7.80
C SER A 17 4.51 15.36 6.45
N ASN A 18 4.00 14.79 5.36
CA ASN A 18 4.36 15.22 4.02
C ASN A 18 3.50 16.37 3.52
N ASP A 19 2.51 16.81 4.32
CA ASP A 19 1.64 17.95 3.99
C ASP A 19 1.11 17.90 2.55
N VAL A 20 0.67 16.71 2.15
CA VAL A 20 0.23 16.49 0.77
C VAL A 20 -1.12 17.18 0.57
N LEU A 21 -1.11 18.24 -0.24
CA LEU A 21 -2.32 18.94 -0.64
C LEU A 21 -2.82 18.40 -1.97
N ILE A 22 -4.11 18.17 -2.04
CA ILE A 22 -4.77 17.91 -3.31
C ILE A 22 -5.22 19.26 -3.87
N LYS A 23 -4.58 19.66 -4.96
CA LYS A 23 -4.84 20.96 -5.60
C LYS A 23 -5.64 20.81 -6.88
N ASP A 24 -6.52 19.83 -6.92
CA ASP A 24 -7.26 19.50 -8.11
C ASP A 24 -8.76 19.58 -7.86
N GLY A 25 -9.42 20.47 -8.54
CA GLY A 25 -10.86 20.56 -8.58
C GLY A 25 -11.54 20.60 -7.21
N ILE A 26 -12.24 19.52 -6.88
CA ILE A 26 -13.07 19.43 -5.67
C ILE A 26 -12.25 19.46 -4.37
N TYR A 27 -11.00 19.05 -4.45
CA TYR A 27 -10.14 18.90 -3.26
C TYR A 27 -9.14 20.03 -3.11
N ASP A 28 -9.37 21.15 -3.78
CA ASP A 28 -8.50 22.32 -3.67
C ASP A 28 -8.42 22.76 -2.19
N ASP A 29 -7.19 23.03 -1.72
CA ASP A 29 -6.91 23.39 -0.33
C ASP A 29 -7.23 22.31 0.71
N THR A 30 -7.43 21.06 0.28
CA THR A 30 -7.69 19.93 1.17
C THR A 30 -6.47 19.03 1.26
N TYR A 31 -6.13 18.60 2.48
CA TYR A 31 -5.04 17.66 2.69
C TYR A 31 -5.45 16.25 2.36
N LEU A 32 -4.54 15.49 1.77
CA LEU A 32 -4.79 14.11 1.36
C LEU A 32 -5.28 13.24 2.53
N ILE A 33 -4.72 13.42 3.71
CA ILE A 33 -5.11 12.65 4.89
C ILE A 33 -6.60 12.80 5.23
N ASP A 34 -7.18 13.97 4.99
CA ASP A 34 -8.57 14.25 5.34
C ASP A 34 -9.57 13.59 4.39
N VAL A 35 -9.18 13.32 3.17
CA VAL A 35 -10.07 12.76 2.14
C VAL A 35 -9.62 11.40 1.62
N PHE A 36 -8.63 10.80 2.28
CA PHE A 36 -8.00 9.57 1.77
C PHE A 36 -9.02 8.47 1.50
N ASP A 37 -9.95 8.23 2.43
CA ASP A 37 -10.94 7.17 2.29
C ASP A 37 -12.00 7.46 1.22
N GLU A 38 -12.07 8.70 0.75
CA GLU A 38 -12.98 9.12 -0.32
C GLU A 38 -12.34 9.00 -1.71
N LEU A 39 -11.04 8.79 -1.77
CA LEU A 39 -10.34 8.66 -3.04
C LEU A 39 -10.68 7.35 -3.74
N PRO A 40 -10.59 7.30 -5.09
CA PRO A 40 -10.67 6.04 -5.80
C PRO A 40 -9.64 5.04 -5.28
N LEU A 41 -9.99 3.74 -5.27
CA LEU A 41 -9.13 2.71 -4.72
C LEU A 41 -7.74 2.66 -5.35
N ASN A 42 -7.64 2.91 -6.65
CA ASN A 42 -6.33 2.91 -7.32
C ASN A 42 -5.40 3.98 -6.75
N LEU A 43 -5.93 5.14 -6.38
CA LEU A 43 -5.14 6.20 -5.76
C LEU A 43 -4.78 5.89 -4.32
N GLN A 44 -5.70 5.28 -3.57
CA GLN A 44 -5.42 4.82 -2.22
C GLN A 44 -4.30 3.79 -2.22
N TYR A 45 -4.40 2.78 -3.11
CA TYR A 45 -3.41 1.71 -3.20
C TYR A 45 -2.04 2.24 -3.64
N ALA A 46 -2.01 3.16 -4.61
CA ALA A 46 -0.76 3.76 -5.06
C ALA A 46 -0.03 4.46 -3.92
N SER A 47 -0.75 5.22 -3.12
CA SER A 47 -0.17 5.93 -1.96
C SER A 47 0.34 4.97 -0.90
N ILE A 48 -0.41 3.90 -0.62
CA ILE A 48 -0.03 2.89 0.36
C ILE A 48 1.24 2.15 -0.09
N ILE A 49 1.30 1.77 -1.38
CA ILE A 49 2.46 1.08 -1.94
C ILE A 49 3.70 1.95 -1.89
N GLU A 50 3.56 3.25 -2.20
CA GLU A 50 4.65 4.20 -2.11
C GLU A 50 5.17 4.32 -0.67
N TRP A 51 4.26 4.37 0.30
CA TRP A 51 4.67 4.41 1.70
C TRP A 51 5.40 3.14 2.13
N PHE A 52 4.87 1.96 1.78
CA PHE A 52 5.55 0.71 2.09
C PHE A 52 6.97 0.69 1.51
N ASP A 53 7.11 1.15 0.27
CA ASP A 53 8.42 1.23 -0.37
C ASP A 53 9.37 2.12 0.45
N SER A 54 8.87 3.22 0.97
CA SER A 54 9.66 4.15 1.78
C SER A 54 10.12 3.55 3.10
N VAL A 55 9.40 2.57 3.63
CA VAL A 55 9.76 1.89 4.89
C VAL A 55 10.41 0.52 4.67
N GLY A 56 10.73 0.19 3.44
CA GLY A 56 11.50 -1.01 3.13
C GLY A 56 10.68 -2.25 2.78
N ILE A 57 9.40 -2.10 2.46
CA ILE A 57 8.56 -3.21 2.00
C ILE A 57 8.16 -2.95 0.57
N CYS A 58 8.70 -3.72 -0.36
CA CYS A 58 8.45 -3.57 -1.79
C CYS A 58 7.36 -4.52 -2.26
N ILE A 59 6.37 -4.00 -2.97
CA ILE A 59 5.26 -4.79 -3.52
C ILE A 59 5.33 -4.75 -5.04
N ASP A 60 5.52 -5.91 -5.66
CA ASP A 60 5.62 -6.05 -7.10
C ASP A 60 4.58 -7.01 -7.65
N ARG A 61 4.17 -6.77 -8.88
CA ARG A 61 3.25 -7.64 -9.60
C ARG A 61 4.04 -8.44 -10.64
N ASP A 62 3.93 -9.76 -10.58
CA ASP A 62 4.52 -10.67 -11.55
C ASP A 62 3.42 -11.21 -12.47
N CYS A 63 3.26 -10.60 -13.63
CA CYS A 63 2.24 -10.99 -14.59
C CYS A 63 2.55 -12.31 -15.31
N ILE A 64 3.81 -12.70 -15.36
CA ILE A 64 4.21 -13.95 -16.02
C ILE A 64 3.80 -15.15 -15.18
N ASN A 65 4.07 -15.09 -13.88
CA ASN A 65 3.73 -16.17 -12.95
C ASN A 65 2.37 -15.97 -12.27
N MET A 66 1.66 -14.90 -12.60
CA MET A 66 0.34 -14.59 -12.06
C MET A 66 0.37 -14.50 -10.53
N GLU A 67 1.31 -13.75 -10.00
CA GLU A 67 1.47 -13.61 -8.56
C GLU A 67 1.90 -12.21 -8.15
N MET A 68 1.68 -11.89 -6.86
CA MET A 68 2.19 -10.69 -6.23
C MET A 68 3.37 -11.08 -5.35
N VAL A 69 4.44 -10.31 -5.42
CA VAL A 69 5.66 -10.57 -4.65
C VAL A 69 5.88 -9.41 -3.68
N ILE A 70 5.98 -9.74 -2.40
CA ILE A 70 6.26 -8.75 -1.36
C ILE A 70 7.63 -9.06 -0.78
N THR A 71 8.55 -8.11 -0.89
CA THR A 71 9.92 -8.28 -0.38
C THR A 71 10.13 -7.38 0.82
N ASP A 72 10.51 -7.96 1.95
CA ASP A 72 10.82 -7.21 3.16
C ASP A 72 12.31 -6.92 3.21
N PHE A 73 12.70 -5.72 2.77
CA PHE A 73 14.10 -5.27 2.78
C PHE A 73 14.58 -4.83 4.17
N ARG A 74 13.69 -4.76 5.15
CA ARG A 74 14.08 -4.49 6.54
C ARG A 74 14.80 -5.69 7.14
N ASP A 75 14.49 -6.89 6.62
CA ASP A 75 15.14 -8.13 7.04
C ASP A 75 16.47 -8.28 6.28
N ILE A 76 17.52 -8.65 6.98
CA ILE A 76 18.84 -8.88 6.38
C ILE A 76 18.79 -9.96 5.30
N ASN A 77 17.86 -10.92 5.42
CA ASN A 77 17.67 -12.00 4.46
C ASN A 77 16.80 -11.61 3.28
N LYS A 78 16.25 -10.41 3.27
CA LYS A 78 15.33 -9.93 2.22
C LYS A 78 14.21 -10.93 1.94
N GLU A 79 13.50 -11.31 3.00
CA GLU A 79 12.46 -12.32 2.91
C GLU A 79 11.38 -11.93 1.90
N GLN A 80 11.00 -12.89 1.08
CA GLN A 80 9.95 -12.69 0.06
C GLN A 80 8.71 -13.48 0.41
N PHE A 81 7.56 -12.86 0.17
CA PHE A 81 6.25 -13.47 0.34
C PHE A 81 5.54 -13.46 -1.01
N ILE A 82 5.08 -14.62 -1.46
CA ILE A 82 4.46 -14.76 -2.77
C ILE A 82 2.98 -15.08 -2.59
N ILE A 83 2.12 -14.35 -3.28
CA ILE A 83 0.68 -14.55 -3.27
C ILE A 83 0.26 -14.97 -4.67
N ASP A 84 -0.28 -16.18 -4.81
CA ASP A 84 -0.82 -16.66 -6.08
C ASP A 84 -2.12 -15.94 -6.38
N CYS A 85 -2.22 -15.40 -7.59
CA CYS A 85 -3.40 -14.72 -8.07
C CYS A 85 -3.92 -15.45 -9.30
N GLY A 86 -5.22 -15.69 -9.34
CA GLY A 86 -5.83 -16.37 -10.49
C GLY A 86 -6.01 -15.45 -11.69
N LEU A 87 -6.06 -16.04 -12.87
CA LEU A 87 -6.37 -15.30 -14.10
C LEU A 87 -7.74 -14.62 -14.05
N GLU A 88 -8.65 -15.16 -13.25
CA GLU A 88 -10.01 -14.67 -13.15
C GLU A 88 -10.16 -13.46 -12.24
N GLU A 89 -9.16 -13.18 -11.40
CA GLU A 89 -9.23 -12.05 -10.50
C GLU A 89 -8.75 -10.77 -11.18
N PRO A 90 -9.48 -9.66 -11.05
CA PRO A 90 -9.04 -8.38 -11.59
C PRO A 90 -7.84 -7.84 -10.80
N PHE A 91 -6.98 -7.05 -11.43
CA PHE A 91 -5.78 -6.49 -10.81
C PHE A 91 -6.02 -5.75 -9.49
N PRO A 92 -7.12 -4.99 -9.29
CA PRO A 92 -7.38 -4.39 -7.99
C PRO A 92 -7.43 -5.38 -6.83
N GLU A 93 -7.93 -6.61 -7.09
CA GLU A 93 -7.96 -7.66 -6.07
C GLU A 93 -6.55 -8.20 -5.77
N TRP A 94 -5.68 -8.24 -6.77
CA TRP A 94 -4.27 -8.62 -6.58
C TRP A 94 -3.59 -7.64 -5.63
N TRP A 95 -3.74 -6.33 -5.90
CA TRP A 95 -3.16 -5.28 -5.05
C TRP A 95 -3.72 -5.33 -3.63
N LYS A 96 -5.01 -5.56 -3.50
CA LYS A 96 -5.67 -5.68 -2.20
C LYS A 96 -5.06 -6.81 -1.37
N LYS A 97 -4.87 -7.98 -1.97
CA LYS A 97 -4.25 -9.12 -1.29
C LYS A 97 -2.81 -8.82 -0.86
N ALA A 98 -2.05 -8.20 -1.74
CA ALA A 98 -0.66 -7.84 -1.47
C ALA A 98 -0.56 -6.83 -0.34
N ILE A 99 -1.39 -5.80 -0.35
CA ILE A 99 -1.41 -4.77 0.69
C ILE A 99 -1.80 -5.38 2.05
N LYS A 100 -2.78 -6.27 2.07
CA LYS A 100 -3.17 -6.96 3.30
C LYS A 100 -2.01 -7.78 3.87
N LYS A 101 -1.27 -8.47 3.00
CA LYS A 101 -0.10 -9.24 3.43
C LYS A 101 1.02 -8.32 3.95
N ALA A 102 1.30 -7.23 3.25
CA ALA A 102 2.29 -6.26 3.69
C ALA A 102 1.91 -5.65 5.04
N ASN A 103 0.62 -5.39 5.26
CA ASN A 103 0.10 -4.91 6.53
C ASN A 103 0.38 -5.90 7.67
N GLU A 104 0.15 -7.19 7.44
CA GLU A 104 0.47 -8.23 8.42
C GLU A 104 1.97 -8.28 8.73
N ILE A 105 2.80 -8.22 7.68
CA ILE A 105 4.26 -8.25 7.82
C ILE A 105 4.73 -7.06 8.67
N TYR A 106 4.23 -5.88 8.40
CA TYR A 106 4.60 -4.67 9.13
C TYR A 106 4.16 -4.75 10.60
N ASN A 107 2.94 -5.21 10.85
CA ASN A 107 2.40 -5.32 12.20
C ASN A 107 3.02 -6.44 13.03
N SER A 108 3.70 -7.39 12.40
CA SER A 108 4.26 -8.56 13.10
C SER A 108 5.65 -8.33 13.70
N LYS A 109 6.15 -7.14 13.60
CA LYS A 109 7.47 -6.81 14.13
C LYS A 109 7.52 -6.84 15.64
#